data_a5bd1d6f7fa638941129f459ccc855d5
#
_entry.id   a5bd1d6f7fa638941129f459ccc855d5
#
_cell.length_a   1.000
_cell.length_b   1.000
_cell.length_c   1.000
_cell.angle_alpha   90.00
_cell.angle_beta   90.00
_cell.angle_gamma   90.00
#
_symmetry.space_group_name_H-M   'P 1'
#
loop_
_entity.id
_entity.type
_entity.pdbx_description
1 polymer ?
#
loop_
_entity_poly.entity_id
_entity_poly.type
_entity_poly.pdbx_seq_one_letter_code
_entity_poly.pdbx_strand_id
1 'polypeptide(L)'
;VELAQLKYRQSRLTGLGKSLSRLGGGIGTRGPGEKKLEMDRRLIKNRIAQLNRELADVRRHREITREKRSQNHIPVCALVGYTNAGKSTLLNTLTGASVLEEDQLFATLDPTTRMLILPGNQKILLTDTVGFISKLPHNLIEAFRSTLEEAKYADMILHVADLSNPQMEEQMHVTYETLRELGVLNKTVITVFNKCDKASEEILIRDFQADAKVIVSAKTGEGLDRLQALL
;
A
#
# COMPACT_ATOMS: atom_id res chain seq x y z
N VAL A 1 -9.02 5.73 -4.85
CA VAL A 1 -9.79 5.03 -5.89
C VAL A 1 -10.83 5.98 -6.51
N GLU A 2 -11.74 6.59 -5.72
CA GLU A 2 -12.80 7.49 -6.21
C GLU A 2 -12.26 8.65 -7.07
N LEU A 3 -11.18 9.31 -6.63
CA LEU A 3 -10.55 10.41 -7.39
C LEU A 3 -10.07 9.96 -8.77
N ALA A 4 -9.42 8.78 -8.86
CA ALA A 4 -8.95 8.23 -10.13
C ALA A 4 -10.11 7.91 -11.08
N GLN A 5 -11.20 7.32 -10.55
CA GLN A 5 -12.41 7.03 -11.31
C GLN A 5 -13.09 8.31 -11.83
N LEU A 6 -13.15 9.37 -10.99
CA LEU A 6 -13.75 10.65 -11.40
C LEU A 6 -12.92 11.39 -12.45
N LYS A 7 -11.58 11.38 -12.31
CA LYS A 7 -10.67 11.92 -13.34
C LYS A 7 -10.86 11.19 -14.68
N TYR A 8 -10.97 9.85 -14.66
CA TYR A 8 -11.25 9.07 -15.87
C TYR A 8 -12.63 9.40 -16.48
N ARG A 9 -13.69 9.50 -15.66
CA ARG A 9 -15.00 9.92 -16.13
C ARG A 9 -14.97 11.33 -16.72
N GLN A 10 -14.27 12.26 -16.11
CA GLN A 10 -14.10 13.63 -16.58
C GLN A 10 -13.45 13.66 -17.99
N SER A 11 -12.40 12.86 -18.23
CA SER A 11 -11.74 12.80 -19.53
C SER A 11 -12.66 12.26 -20.63
N ARG A 12 -13.50 11.27 -20.32
CA ARG A 12 -14.50 10.75 -21.27
C ARG A 12 -15.60 11.76 -21.60
N LEU A 13 -16.09 12.50 -20.62
CA LEU A 13 -17.11 13.54 -20.84
C LEU A 13 -16.58 14.71 -21.66
N THR A 14 -15.27 15.00 -21.62
CA THR A 14 -14.65 16.02 -22.49
C THR A 14 -14.60 15.57 -23.96
N GLY A 15 -14.43 14.28 -24.23
CA GLY A 15 -14.47 13.71 -25.58
C GLY A 15 -15.87 13.73 -26.22
N LEU A 16 -16.91 13.40 -25.44
CA LEU A 16 -18.30 13.37 -25.89
C LEU A 16 -18.86 14.75 -26.28
N GLY A 17 -18.41 15.83 -25.63
CA GLY A 17 -18.87 17.20 -25.99
C GLY A 17 -18.43 17.65 -27.38
N LYS A 18 -17.27 17.19 -27.84
CA LYS A 18 -16.81 17.49 -29.23
C LYS A 18 -17.55 16.71 -30.34
N SER A 19 -18.12 15.55 -30.02
CA SER A 19 -18.90 14.76 -30.97
C SER A 19 -20.36 15.22 -31.07
N LEU A 20 -20.94 15.70 -29.96
CA LEU A 20 -22.31 16.21 -29.93
C LEU A 20 -22.46 17.60 -30.59
N SER A 21 -21.44 18.45 -30.50
CA SER A 21 -21.42 19.75 -31.14
C SER A 21 -21.30 19.69 -32.71
N ARG A 22 -20.90 18.52 -33.25
CA ARG A 22 -20.87 18.28 -34.71
C ARG A 22 -22.23 17.88 -35.34
N LEU A 23 -23.20 17.49 -34.51
CA LEU A 23 -24.52 16.99 -34.94
C LEU A 23 -25.65 18.06 -34.89
N GLY A 24 -25.36 19.25 -34.37
CA GLY A 24 -26.33 20.34 -34.24
C GLY A 24 -26.00 21.49 -35.17
N GLY A 25 -26.50 21.43 -36.41
CA GLY A 25 -26.49 22.57 -37.33
C GLY A 25 -27.52 23.62 -36.90
N GLY A 26 -27.07 24.65 -36.15
CA GLY A 26 -27.89 25.80 -35.78
C GLY A 26 -27.15 26.70 -34.80
N ILE A 27 -26.94 27.97 -35.19
CA ILE A 27 -26.28 28.99 -34.39
C ILE A 27 -27.20 29.34 -33.20
N GLY A 28 -26.79 28.96 -31.96
CA GLY A 28 -27.28 29.61 -30.73
C GLY A 28 -28.21 28.84 -29.81
N THR A 29 -28.59 27.59 -30.05
CA THR A 29 -29.45 26.82 -29.13
C THR A 29 -28.69 25.64 -28.50
N ARG A 30 -28.31 25.80 -27.25
CA ARG A 30 -27.82 24.67 -26.42
C ARG A 30 -28.98 23.71 -26.18
N GLY A 31 -28.94 22.51 -26.75
CA GLY A 31 -29.94 21.46 -26.53
C GLY A 31 -30.00 20.98 -25.09
N PRO A 32 -31.13 20.36 -24.63
CA PRO A 32 -31.29 19.88 -23.25
C PRO A 32 -30.21 18.85 -22.85
N GLY A 33 -29.63 18.11 -23.79
CA GLY A 33 -28.51 17.19 -23.58
C GLY A 33 -27.21 17.89 -23.26
N GLU A 34 -26.89 19.03 -23.84
CA GLU A 34 -25.69 19.81 -23.56
C GLU A 34 -25.74 20.41 -22.13
N LYS A 35 -26.92 20.90 -21.68
CA LYS A 35 -27.10 21.42 -20.33
C LYS A 35 -26.87 20.34 -19.28
N LYS A 36 -27.38 19.13 -19.49
CA LYS A 36 -27.20 18.00 -18.60
C LYS A 36 -25.71 17.60 -18.53
N LEU A 37 -25.03 17.52 -19.65
CA LEU A 37 -23.61 17.17 -19.74
C LEU A 37 -22.71 18.22 -19.08
N GLU A 38 -23.07 19.49 -19.16
CA GLU A 38 -22.36 20.58 -18.49
C GLU A 38 -22.58 20.54 -16.98
N MET A 39 -23.78 20.20 -16.52
CA MET A 39 -24.09 20.00 -15.10
C MET A 39 -23.31 18.81 -14.52
N ASP A 40 -23.28 17.67 -15.21
CA ASP A 40 -22.52 16.50 -14.82
C ASP A 40 -21.02 16.80 -14.72
N ARG A 41 -20.46 17.54 -15.69
CA ARG A 41 -19.06 18.01 -15.66
C ARG A 41 -18.78 18.88 -14.43
N ARG A 42 -19.69 19.79 -14.10
CA ARG A 42 -19.55 20.69 -12.96
C ARG A 42 -19.59 19.91 -11.64
N LEU A 43 -20.49 18.93 -11.51
CA LEU A 43 -20.59 18.07 -10.34
C LEU A 43 -19.30 17.25 -10.16
N ILE A 44 -18.81 16.61 -11.21
CA ILE A 44 -17.56 15.84 -11.17
C ILE A 44 -16.38 16.73 -10.83
N LYS A 45 -16.28 17.92 -11.41
CA LYS A 45 -15.21 18.89 -11.12
C LYS A 45 -15.22 19.32 -9.64
N ASN A 46 -16.42 19.61 -9.11
CA ASN A 46 -16.57 20.00 -7.71
C ASN A 46 -16.18 18.84 -6.77
N ARG A 47 -16.60 17.61 -7.09
CA ARG A 47 -16.24 16.44 -6.29
C ARG A 47 -14.74 16.14 -6.32
N ILE A 48 -14.10 16.28 -7.49
CA ILE A 48 -12.63 16.19 -7.61
C ILE A 48 -11.94 17.25 -6.75
N ALA A 49 -12.42 18.50 -6.78
CA ALA A 49 -11.85 19.57 -5.96
C ALA A 49 -12.01 19.31 -4.46
N GLN A 50 -13.16 18.77 -4.05
CA GLN A 50 -13.40 18.37 -2.66
C GLN A 50 -12.45 17.24 -2.24
N LEU A 51 -12.36 16.15 -3.02
CA LEU A 51 -11.46 15.03 -2.73
C LEU A 51 -9.99 15.44 -2.66
N ASN A 52 -9.56 16.37 -3.52
CA ASN A 52 -8.20 16.89 -3.45
C ASN A 52 -7.92 17.65 -2.15
N ARG A 53 -8.90 18.39 -1.59
CA ARG A 53 -8.78 19.05 -0.29
C ARG A 53 -8.70 18.01 0.83
N GLU A 54 -9.60 17.04 0.83
CA GLU A 54 -9.60 15.94 1.82
C GLU A 54 -8.26 15.18 1.82
N LEU A 55 -7.71 14.90 0.64
CA LEU A 55 -6.38 14.27 0.51
C LEU A 55 -5.24 15.18 1.02
N ALA A 56 -5.33 16.49 0.80
CA ALA A 56 -4.34 17.43 1.34
C ALA A 56 -4.38 17.47 2.88
N ASP A 57 -5.57 17.44 3.47
CA ASP A 57 -5.74 17.37 4.92
C ASP A 57 -5.19 16.06 5.50
N VAL A 58 -5.46 14.92 4.86
CA VAL A 58 -4.89 13.63 5.27
C VAL A 58 -3.36 13.65 5.20
N ARG A 59 -2.76 14.21 4.12
CA ARG A 59 -1.30 14.34 4.01
C ARG A 59 -0.73 15.20 5.14
N ARG A 60 -1.34 16.33 5.42
CA ARG A 60 -0.93 17.23 6.51
C ARG A 60 -0.99 16.55 7.87
N HIS A 61 -2.06 15.82 8.16
CA HIS A 61 -2.17 15.04 9.40
C HIS A 61 -1.08 13.98 9.53
N ARG A 62 -0.76 13.28 8.42
CA ARG A 62 0.33 12.30 8.41
C ARG A 62 1.68 12.96 8.67
N GLU A 63 1.96 14.12 8.07
CA GLU A 63 3.19 14.88 8.32
C GLU A 63 3.34 15.26 9.80
N ILE A 64 2.32 15.84 10.40
CA ILE A 64 2.32 16.19 11.83
C ILE A 64 2.55 14.95 12.72
N THR A 65 1.93 13.83 12.37
CA THR A 65 2.10 12.58 13.13
C THR A 65 3.53 12.05 12.99
N ARG A 66 4.13 12.14 11.78
CA ARG A 66 5.52 11.74 11.52
C ARG A 66 6.52 12.62 12.27
N GLU A 67 6.34 13.94 12.27
CA GLU A 67 7.18 14.86 13.03
C GLU A 67 7.19 14.52 14.52
N LYS A 68 6.01 14.24 15.12
CA LYS A 68 5.91 13.81 16.51
C LYS A 68 6.61 12.46 16.77
N ARG A 69 6.58 11.52 15.82
CA ARG A 69 7.29 10.24 15.92
C ARG A 69 8.80 10.43 15.86
N SER A 70 9.28 11.24 14.93
CA SER A 70 10.70 11.59 14.78
C SER A 70 11.26 12.23 16.04
N GLN A 71 10.51 13.09 16.73
CA GLN A 71 10.92 13.70 17.99
C GLN A 71 11.09 12.68 19.13
N ASN A 72 10.35 11.59 19.12
CA ASN A 72 10.42 10.55 20.14
C ASN A 72 11.51 9.49 19.89
N HIS A 73 12.24 9.57 18.78
CA HIS A 73 13.30 8.62 18.38
C HIS A 73 12.90 7.14 18.43
N ILE A 74 11.61 6.85 18.18
CA ILE A 74 11.13 5.47 18.11
C ILE A 74 11.30 4.97 16.67
N PRO A 75 12.12 3.93 16.42
CA PRO A 75 12.31 3.40 15.08
C PRO A 75 10.99 2.92 14.45
N VAL A 76 10.85 3.16 13.16
CA VAL A 76 9.67 2.75 12.38
C VAL A 76 10.08 1.65 11.42
N CYS A 77 9.38 0.54 11.47
CA CYS A 77 9.55 -0.58 10.56
C CYS A 77 8.29 -0.74 9.68
N ALA A 78 8.44 -0.70 8.38
CA ALA A 78 7.34 -0.89 7.43
C ALA A 78 7.28 -2.33 6.94
N LEU A 79 6.10 -2.95 7.08
CA LEU A 79 5.82 -4.26 6.49
C LEU A 79 5.42 -4.05 5.03
N VAL A 80 6.20 -4.60 4.13
CA VAL A 80 5.94 -4.57 2.68
C VAL A 80 5.91 -6.00 2.14
N GLY A 81 5.30 -6.20 1.00
CA GLY A 81 5.24 -7.51 0.36
C GLY A 81 3.98 -7.68 -0.47
N TYR A 82 3.92 -8.77 -1.18
CA TYR A 82 2.80 -9.08 -2.07
C TYR A 82 1.47 -9.19 -1.31
N THR A 83 0.33 -9.03 -2.02
CA THR A 83 -0.96 -9.20 -1.36
C THR A 83 -1.10 -10.63 -0.85
N ASN A 84 -1.77 -10.82 0.28
CA ASN A 84 -1.95 -12.11 0.94
C ASN A 84 -0.65 -12.81 1.40
N ALA A 85 0.48 -12.11 1.49
CA ALA A 85 1.71 -12.68 2.08
C ALA A 85 1.63 -12.82 3.62
N GLY A 86 0.58 -12.29 4.24
CA GLY A 86 0.33 -12.40 5.69
C GLY A 86 0.91 -11.23 6.51
N LYS A 87 1.05 -10.03 5.93
CA LYS A 87 1.56 -8.83 6.62
C LYS A 87 0.71 -8.43 7.82
N SER A 88 -0.61 -8.32 7.65
CA SER A 88 -1.54 -7.94 8.70
C SER A 88 -1.62 -9.01 9.80
N THR A 89 -1.57 -10.29 9.43
CA THR A 89 -1.48 -11.40 10.39
C THR A 89 -0.19 -11.31 11.20
N LEU A 90 0.94 -11.05 10.54
CA LEU A 90 2.22 -10.88 11.22
C LEU A 90 2.19 -9.70 12.19
N LEU A 91 1.63 -8.55 11.79
CA LEU A 91 1.45 -7.39 12.66
C LEU A 91 0.61 -7.75 13.89
N ASN A 92 -0.53 -8.42 13.69
CA ASN A 92 -1.43 -8.82 14.77
C ASN A 92 -0.74 -9.75 15.77
N THR A 93 -0.09 -10.78 15.28
CA THR A 93 0.57 -11.77 16.11
C THR A 93 1.72 -11.17 16.93
N LEU A 94 2.53 -10.30 16.31
CA LEU A 94 3.63 -9.63 16.98
C LEU A 94 3.17 -8.63 18.05
N THR A 95 2.04 -7.92 17.80
CA THR A 95 1.59 -6.84 18.69
C THR A 95 0.44 -7.23 19.61
N GLY A 96 -0.09 -8.45 19.49
CA GLY A 96 -1.24 -8.92 20.27
C GLY A 96 -2.54 -8.15 19.95
N ALA A 97 -2.60 -7.45 18.80
CA ALA A 97 -3.75 -6.68 18.36
C ALA A 97 -4.63 -7.49 17.41
N SER A 98 -5.93 -7.21 17.35
CA SER A 98 -6.85 -7.76 16.37
C SER A 98 -7.12 -6.70 15.29
N VAL A 99 -6.40 -6.75 14.19
CA VAL A 99 -6.73 -6.04 12.94
C VAL A 99 -7.51 -7.02 12.05
N LEU A 100 -8.45 -6.50 11.28
CA LEU A 100 -9.21 -7.31 10.30
C LEU A 100 -8.22 -8.07 9.39
N GLU A 101 -8.24 -9.37 9.52
CA GLU A 101 -7.54 -10.30 8.63
C GLU A 101 -8.54 -10.78 7.60
N GLU A 102 -8.36 -10.36 6.36
CA GLU A 102 -9.17 -10.84 5.25
C GLU A 102 -8.25 -11.53 4.23
N ASP A 103 -8.59 -12.74 3.84
CA ASP A 103 -7.96 -13.48 2.73
C ASP A 103 -8.36 -12.88 1.36
N GLN A 104 -8.46 -11.55 1.30
CA GLN A 104 -8.85 -10.81 0.09
C GLN A 104 -7.68 -9.97 -0.43
N LEU A 105 -7.67 -9.76 -1.73
CA LEU A 105 -6.73 -8.82 -2.35
C LEU A 105 -7.00 -7.42 -1.80
N PHE A 106 -5.94 -6.74 -1.32
CA PHE A 106 -6.02 -5.40 -0.72
C PHE A 106 -6.83 -5.32 0.59
N ALA A 107 -6.70 -6.32 1.46
CA ALA A 107 -7.32 -6.30 2.79
C ALA A 107 -6.94 -5.03 3.58
N THR A 108 -5.70 -4.56 3.45
CA THR A 108 -5.22 -3.30 4.06
C THR A 108 -5.25 -2.18 3.03
N LEU A 109 -6.17 -1.23 3.15
CA LEU A 109 -6.23 -0.02 2.32
C LEU A 109 -5.60 1.19 3.00
N ASP A 110 -5.69 1.28 4.33
CA ASP A 110 -5.07 2.34 5.13
C ASP A 110 -3.91 1.78 5.97
N PRO A 111 -2.76 2.46 6.02
CA PRO A 111 -1.62 2.02 6.82
C PRO A 111 -2.01 1.94 8.30
N THR A 112 -1.81 0.80 8.91
CA THR A 112 -2.04 0.61 10.34
C THR A 112 -0.69 0.55 11.06
N THR A 113 -0.46 1.46 12.01
CA THR A 113 0.77 1.49 12.81
C THR A 113 0.49 0.99 14.22
N ARG A 114 1.33 0.08 14.73
CA ARG A 114 1.27 -0.47 16.07
C ARG A 114 2.64 -0.41 16.74
N MET A 115 2.63 -0.26 18.06
CA MET A 115 3.85 -0.33 18.85
C MET A 115 4.13 -1.77 19.23
N LEU A 116 5.36 -2.22 18.98
CA LEU A 116 5.90 -3.47 19.44
C LEU A 116 6.95 -3.17 20.51
N ILE A 117 6.87 -3.89 21.63
CA ILE A 117 7.88 -3.86 22.70
C ILE A 117 8.74 -5.10 22.52
N LEU A 118 9.99 -4.90 22.17
CA LEU A 118 10.98 -5.96 21.99
C LEU A 118 11.55 -6.44 23.35
N PRO A 119 12.19 -7.62 23.38
CA PRO A 119 13.00 -8.02 24.52
C PRO A 119 14.00 -6.91 24.91
N GLY A 120 14.11 -6.62 26.20
CA GLY A 120 14.92 -5.46 26.66
C GLY A 120 14.18 -4.14 26.73
N ASN A 121 12.85 -4.16 26.58
CA ASN A 121 11.96 -2.98 26.67
C ASN A 121 12.22 -1.90 25.59
N GLN A 122 12.85 -2.28 24.48
CA GLN A 122 12.99 -1.41 23.33
C GLN A 122 11.64 -1.30 22.60
N LYS A 123 11.31 -0.09 22.13
CA LYS A 123 10.04 0.18 21.45
C LYS A 123 10.31 0.41 19.96
N ILE A 124 9.54 -0.24 19.11
CA ILE A 124 9.51 0.03 17.68
C ILE A 124 8.08 0.20 17.22
N LEU A 125 7.89 0.93 16.11
CA LEU A 125 6.60 1.06 15.44
C LEU A 125 6.59 0.16 14.21
N LEU A 126 5.64 -0.76 14.16
CA LEU A 126 5.37 -1.58 12.98
C LEU A 126 4.22 -0.95 12.20
N THR A 127 4.43 -0.69 10.92
CA THR A 127 3.41 -0.13 10.03
C THR A 127 3.08 -1.15 8.94
N ASP A 128 1.83 -1.64 8.93
CA ASP A 128 1.32 -2.45 7.83
C ASP A 128 1.03 -1.55 6.63
N THR A 129 1.41 -2.01 5.44
CA THR A 129 1.17 -1.30 4.18
C THR A 129 0.30 -2.11 3.25
N VAL A 130 -0.21 -1.45 2.21
CA VAL A 130 -0.94 -2.13 1.15
C VAL A 130 -0.06 -3.17 0.46
N GLY A 131 -0.63 -4.36 0.20
CA GLY A 131 0.08 -5.41 -0.53
C GLY A 131 0.30 -5.07 -2.00
N PHE A 132 1.46 -5.42 -2.53
CA PHE A 132 1.76 -5.30 -3.96
C PHE A 132 1.02 -6.35 -4.78
N ILE A 133 0.75 -6.02 -6.04
CA ILE A 133 0.25 -6.96 -7.05
C ILE A 133 0.99 -6.74 -8.36
N SER A 134 1.10 -7.80 -9.17
CA SER A 134 1.60 -7.71 -10.54
C SER A 134 0.66 -6.86 -11.39
N LYS A 135 1.20 -6.02 -12.26
CA LYS A 135 0.43 -5.22 -13.23
C LYS A 135 -0.60 -4.28 -12.58
N LEU A 136 -0.20 -3.52 -11.56
CA LEU A 136 -1.02 -2.44 -11.03
C LEU A 136 -1.43 -1.50 -12.17
N PRO A 137 -2.73 -1.29 -12.42
CA PRO A 137 -3.17 -0.27 -13.37
C PRO A 137 -2.62 1.10 -12.97
N HIS A 138 -2.09 1.86 -13.94
CA HIS A 138 -1.48 3.18 -13.68
C HIS A 138 -2.36 4.11 -12.85
N ASN A 139 -3.68 4.01 -13.00
CA ASN A 139 -4.66 4.80 -12.22
C ASN A 139 -4.69 4.45 -10.73
N LEU A 140 -4.29 3.22 -10.36
CA LEU A 140 -4.22 2.76 -8.97
C LEU A 140 -2.84 3.03 -8.35
N ILE A 141 -1.78 3.14 -9.14
CA ILE A 141 -0.43 3.45 -8.64
C ILE A 141 -0.45 4.79 -7.86
N GLU A 142 -1.11 5.83 -8.39
CA GLU A 142 -1.25 7.10 -7.67
C GLU A 142 -2.04 6.97 -6.36
N ALA A 143 -3.09 6.13 -6.34
CA ALA A 143 -3.89 5.90 -5.13
C ALA A 143 -3.11 5.14 -4.06
N PHE A 144 -2.27 4.16 -4.45
CA PHE A 144 -1.45 3.38 -3.53
C PHE A 144 -0.14 4.07 -3.15
N ARG A 145 0.34 5.01 -3.96
CA ARG A 145 1.57 5.76 -3.68
C ARG A 145 1.56 6.39 -2.29
N SER A 146 0.41 6.91 -1.84
CA SER A 146 0.28 7.52 -0.53
C SER A 146 0.40 6.53 0.64
N THR A 147 0.06 5.26 0.44
CA THR A 147 0.20 4.21 1.45
C THR A 147 1.59 3.58 1.42
N LEU A 148 2.20 3.51 0.23
CA LEU A 148 3.58 3.07 0.05
C LEU A 148 4.61 4.13 0.50
N GLU A 149 4.20 5.39 0.60
CA GLU A 149 5.03 6.44 1.19
C GLU A 149 5.43 6.13 2.64
N GLU A 150 4.67 5.32 3.39
CA GLU A 150 5.09 4.89 4.72
C GLU A 150 6.40 4.09 4.70
N ALA A 151 6.63 3.27 3.68
CA ALA A 151 7.91 2.59 3.48
C ALA A 151 9.07 3.57 3.26
N LYS A 152 8.80 4.72 2.60
CA LYS A 152 9.80 5.76 2.37
C LYS A 152 10.25 6.44 3.67
N TYR A 153 9.37 6.54 4.67
CA TYR A 153 9.66 7.20 5.93
C TYR A 153 10.04 6.22 7.05
N ALA A 154 9.95 4.92 6.82
CA ALA A 154 10.43 3.91 7.76
C ALA A 154 11.96 3.92 7.84
N ASP A 155 12.49 3.49 8.98
CA ASP A 155 13.93 3.31 9.19
C ASP A 155 14.38 1.94 8.68
N MET A 156 13.48 0.95 8.67
CA MET A 156 13.72 -0.42 8.28
C MET A 156 12.53 -0.98 7.49
N ILE A 157 12.78 -1.93 6.61
CA ILE A 157 11.79 -2.63 5.81
C ILE A 157 11.73 -4.10 6.23
N LEU A 158 10.52 -4.58 6.56
CA LEU A 158 10.21 -6.01 6.65
C LEU A 158 9.53 -6.46 5.35
N HIS A 159 10.27 -7.13 4.50
CA HIS A 159 9.74 -7.72 3.28
C HIS A 159 9.11 -9.07 3.59
N VAL A 160 7.79 -9.16 3.59
CA VAL A 160 7.06 -10.40 3.89
C VAL A 160 6.76 -11.14 2.59
N ALA A 161 7.31 -12.36 2.46
CA ALA A 161 7.11 -13.27 1.34
C ALA A 161 6.34 -14.52 1.78
N ASP A 162 5.44 -15.01 0.95
CA ASP A 162 4.67 -16.23 1.20
C ASP A 162 5.48 -17.45 0.76
N LEU A 163 6.05 -18.17 1.72
CA LEU A 163 6.89 -19.35 1.48
C LEU A 163 6.11 -20.51 0.84
N SER A 164 4.79 -20.57 1.03
CA SER A 164 3.94 -21.61 0.46
C SER A 164 3.51 -21.35 -0.99
N ASN A 165 3.83 -20.16 -1.53
CA ASN A 165 3.39 -19.78 -2.86
C ASN A 165 4.41 -20.20 -3.93
N PRO A 166 4.03 -20.99 -4.95
CA PRO A 166 4.94 -21.39 -6.03
C PRO A 166 5.55 -20.22 -6.83
N GLN A 167 4.87 -19.05 -6.83
CA GLN A 167 5.33 -17.82 -7.49
C GLN A 167 6.06 -16.87 -6.54
N MET A 168 6.55 -17.36 -5.39
CA MET A 168 7.18 -16.52 -4.37
C MET A 168 8.32 -15.65 -4.95
N GLU A 169 9.20 -16.22 -5.75
CA GLU A 169 10.34 -15.49 -6.34
C GLU A 169 9.87 -14.35 -7.27
N GLU A 170 8.83 -14.59 -8.10
CA GLU A 170 8.25 -13.57 -8.96
C GLU A 170 7.61 -12.44 -8.12
N GLN A 171 6.88 -12.80 -7.06
CA GLN A 171 6.27 -11.86 -6.15
C GLN A 171 7.30 -11.01 -5.39
N MET A 172 8.41 -11.62 -4.97
CA MET A 172 9.54 -10.92 -4.37
C MET A 172 10.17 -9.94 -5.36
N HIS A 173 10.36 -10.37 -6.61
CA HIS A 173 10.90 -9.49 -7.66
C HIS A 173 10.02 -8.25 -7.86
N VAL A 174 8.71 -8.42 -8.00
CA VAL A 174 7.74 -7.31 -8.12
C VAL A 174 7.82 -6.37 -6.92
N THR A 175 7.96 -6.91 -5.71
CA THR A 175 8.12 -6.11 -4.49
C THR A 175 9.38 -5.27 -4.53
N TYR A 176 10.53 -5.86 -4.86
CA TYR A 176 11.80 -5.14 -4.95
C TYR A 176 11.84 -4.10 -6.06
N GLU A 177 11.24 -4.38 -7.23
CA GLU A 177 11.08 -3.39 -8.30
C GLU A 177 10.28 -2.17 -7.80
N THR A 178 9.18 -2.40 -7.09
CA THR A 178 8.36 -1.32 -6.54
C THR A 178 9.12 -0.52 -5.47
N LEU A 179 9.89 -1.19 -4.60
CA LEU A 179 10.73 -0.51 -3.59
C LEU A 179 11.83 0.32 -4.26
N ARG A 180 12.39 -0.15 -5.39
CA ARG A 180 13.38 0.58 -6.19
C ARG A 180 12.78 1.83 -6.80
N GLU A 181 11.59 1.74 -7.39
CA GLU A 181 10.84 2.89 -7.93
C GLU A 181 10.52 3.93 -6.86
N LEU A 182 10.27 3.50 -5.63
CA LEU A 182 10.04 4.38 -4.48
C LEU A 182 11.33 4.98 -3.90
N GLY A 183 12.50 4.50 -4.33
CA GLY A 183 13.81 4.95 -3.85
C GLY A 183 14.10 4.59 -2.39
N VAL A 184 13.65 3.42 -1.93
CA VAL A 184 13.77 2.99 -0.52
C VAL A 184 14.74 1.83 -0.28
N LEU A 185 15.44 1.37 -1.30
CA LEU A 185 16.39 0.25 -1.20
C LEU A 185 17.72 0.58 -0.47
N ASN A 186 17.89 1.82 -0.04
CA ASN A 186 19.03 2.25 0.78
C ASN A 186 18.84 2.01 2.29
N LYS A 187 17.78 1.30 2.66
CA LYS A 187 17.41 0.99 4.05
C LYS A 187 17.73 -0.47 4.35
N THR A 188 17.86 -0.79 5.64
CA THR A 188 17.95 -2.17 6.10
C THR A 188 16.69 -2.93 5.69
N VAL A 189 16.86 -4.05 4.99
CA VAL A 189 15.78 -4.94 4.54
C VAL A 189 15.93 -6.29 5.22
N ILE A 190 14.90 -6.70 5.95
CA ILE A 190 14.80 -8.06 6.52
C ILE A 190 13.70 -8.79 5.75
N THR A 191 14.05 -9.90 5.09
CA THR A 191 13.05 -10.73 4.44
C THR A 191 12.51 -11.77 5.39
N VAL A 192 11.19 -11.72 5.57
CA VAL A 192 10.40 -12.62 6.40
C VAL A 192 9.67 -13.61 5.50
N PHE A 193 10.17 -14.83 5.44
CA PHE A 193 9.52 -15.94 4.74
C PHE A 193 8.41 -16.51 5.62
N ASN A 194 7.20 -16.06 5.37
CA ASN A 194 6.02 -16.39 6.18
C ASN A 194 5.30 -17.64 5.66
N LYS A 195 4.42 -18.19 6.47
CA LYS A 195 3.60 -19.38 6.20
C LYS A 195 4.43 -20.68 6.07
N CYS A 196 5.49 -20.81 6.85
CA CYS A 196 6.29 -22.04 6.87
C CYS A 196 5.47 -23.28 7.29
N ASP A 197 4.36 -23.08 8.02
CA ASP A 197 3.39 -24.12 8.36
C ASP A 197 2.68 -24.77 7.15
N LYS A 198 2.74 -24.13 6.00
CA LYS A 198 2.15 -24.61 4.73
C LYS A 198 3.20 -24.94 3.67
N ALA A 199 4.46 -24.68 3.94
CA ALA A 199 5.53 -24.89 2.99
C ALA A 199 5.95 -26.36 2.94
N SER A 200 6.35 -26.86 1.76
CA SER A 200 6.99 -28.15 1.63
C SER A 200 8.45 -28.08 2.13
N GLU A 201 8.98 -29.18 2.67
CA GLU A 201 10.31 -29.21 3.35
C GLU A 201 11.51 -28.85 2.45
N GLU A 202 11.37 -28.79 1.13
CA GLU A 202 12.46 -28.62 0.18
C GLU A 202 12.55 -27.23 -0.48
N ILE A 203 12.03 -26.15 0.15
CA ILE A 203 12.08 -24.84 -0.46
C ILE A 203 13.45 -24.19 -0.26
N LEU A 204 14.16 -23.99 -1.36
CA LEU A 204 15.42 -23.27 -1.37
C LEU A 204 15.17 -21.76 -1.23
N ILE A 205 15.50 -21.22 -0.05
CA ILE A 205 15.32 -19.81 0.26
C ILE A 205 16.50 -19.00 -0.26
N ARG A 206 16.27 -18.18 -1.28
CA ARG A 206 17.25 -17.26 -1.84
C ARG A 206 16.71 -15.83 -1.82
N ASP A 207 17.42 -14.96 -1.15
CA ASP A 207 17.25 -13.52 -1.25
C ASP A 207 18.64 -12.86 -1.08
N PHE A 208 19.12 -12.26 -2.15
CA PHE A 208 20.44 -11.60 -2.17
C PHE A 208 20.34 -10.09 -1.96
N GLN A 209 19.12 -9.55 -1.85
CA GLN A 209 18.88 -8.12 -1.65
C GLN A 209 18.58 -7.78 -0.18
N ALA A 210 18.31 -8.78 0.66
CA ALA A 210 18.05 -8.60 2.06
C ALA A 210 19.34 -8.65 2.90
N ASP A 211 19.41 -7.79 3.92
CA ASP A 211 20.48 -7.78 4.93
C ASP A 211 20.35 -8.96 5.89
N ALA A 212 19.13 -9.37 6.18
CA ALA A 212 18.83 -10.55 7.01
C ALA A 212 17.61 -11.30 6.50
N LYS A 213 17.51 -12.58 6.89
CA LYS A 213 16.43 -13.48 6.50
C LYS A 213 15.95 -14.28 7.69
N VAL A 214 14.64 -14.47 7.78
CA VAL A 214 14.02 -15.30 8.82
C VAL A 214 12.82 -16.05 8.27
N ILE A 215 12.64 -17.29 8.71
CA ILE A 215 11.48 -18.12 8.39
C ILE A 215 10.53 -18.07 9.57
N VAL A 216 9.24 -17.80 9.30
CA VAL A 216 8.22 -17.72 10.32
C VAL A 216 6.90 -18.32 9.87
N SER A 217 6.05 -18.61 10.84
CA SER A 217 4.61 -18.73 10.64
C SER A 217 3.90 -17.70 11.51
N ALA A 218 3.36 -16.65 10.92
CA ALA A 218 2.56 -15.67 11.65
C ALA A 218 1.31 -16.31 12.28
N LYS A 219 0.84 -17.43 11.74
CA LYS A 219 -0.33 -18.15 12.24
C LYS A 219 -0.04 -18.97 13.47
N THR A 220 1.09 -19.70 13.51
CA THR A 220 1.46 -20.60 14.60
C THR A 220 2.35 -19.92 15.65
N GLY A 221 2.98 -18.79 15.30
CA GLY A 221 3.96 -18.11 16.13
C GLY A 221 5.39 -18.64 15.95
N GLU A 222 5.61 -19.64 15.12
CA GLU A 222 6.92 -20.23 14.87
C GLU A 222 7.89 -19.20 14.30
N GLY A 223 9.12 -19.13 14.84
CA GLY A 223 10.21 -18.26 14.40
C GLY A 223 10.03 -16.78 14.72
N LEU A 224 8.96 -16.35 15.41
CA LEU A 224 8.73 -14.94 15.74
C LEU A 224 9.73 -14.41 16.78
N ASP A 225 10.24 -15.27 17.66
CA ASP A 225 11.32 -14.96 18.60
C ASP A 225 12.61 -14.55 17.87
N ARG A 226 12.96 -15.27 16.81
CA ARG A 226 14.10 -14.95 15.95
C ARG A 226 13.88 -13.64 15.18
N LEU A 227 12.66 -13.41 14.71
CA LEU A 227 12.32 -12.14 14.04
C LEU A 227 12.47 -10.98 15.04
N GLN A 228 11.95 -11.11 16.28
CA GLN A 228 12.08 -10.07 17.29
C GLN A 228 13.54 -9.79 17.69
N ALA A 229 14.41 -10.79 17.60
CA ALA A 229 15.84 -10.61 17.85
C ALA A 229 16.59 -9.89 16.71
N LEU A 230 16.02 -9.84 15.49
CA LEU A 230 16.55 -9.12 14.35
C LEU A 230 16.07 -7.67 14.27
N LEU A 231 14.99 -7.33 14.98
CA LEU A 231 14.40 -6.00 15.06
C LEU A 231 15.04 -5.15 16.16
#